data_613e877ae616fc26119717c96e3fcf3d
#
_entry.id   613e877ae616fc26119717c96e3fcf3d
#
_cell.length_a   1.000
_cell.length_b   1.000
_cell.length_c   1.000
_cell.angle_alpha   90.00
_cell.angle_beta   90.00
_cell.angle_gamma   90.00
#
_symmetry.space_group_name_H-M   'P 1'
#
loop_
_entity.id
_entity.type
_entity.pdbx_description
1 polymer ?
#
loop_
_entity_poly.entity_id
_entity_poly.type
_entity_poly.pdbx_seq_one_letter_code
_entity_poly.pdbx_strand_id
1 'polypeptide(L)'
;MLQEMNRRDFLKASAVTGASILASDLLYTTPAAYGAVNIPEAQRITITIIEDNYYDSLRPDFKIAKRYSGNMYAEHGLAFHIETVVDGRSGSLLFDFGRTFYALRPNIDTLKIDFDKLDALALSHGHRDHFGGLVDLLKSRRERIPKGIPLHVGEDAFAPSGVGKGPDDVNVRHYLKREDIESLGLVDIVEIKDPTPITPGAYLTG
;
A
#
# COMPACT_ATOMS: atom_id res chain seq x y z
N MET A 1 26.29 -13.04 33.74
CA MET A 1 25.11 -12.84 34.58
C MET A 1 24.37 -11.63 34.01
N LEU A 2 23.36 -11.87 33.17
CA LEU A 2 22.52 -10.82 32.59
C LEU A 2 21.49 -10.42 33.65
N GLN A 3 21.58 -9.21 34.18
CA GLN A 3 20.63 -8.67 35.15
C GLN A 3 19.35 -8.33 34.39
N GLU A 4 18.25 -8.99 34.70
CA GLU A 4 16.95 -8.66 34.13
C GLU A 4 16.53 -7.25 34.57
N MET A 5 16.44 -6.36 33.61
CA MET A 5 15.98 -4.99 33.82
C MET A 5 14.45 -4.96 33.88
N ASN A 6 13.87 -4.50 34.98
CA ASN A 6 12.42 -4.40 35.09
C ASN A 6 11.87 -3.22 34.25
N ARG A 7 10.55 -3.26 33.96
CA ARG A 7 9.86 -2.26 33.13
C ARG A 7 10.04 -0.81 33.61
N ARG A 8 10.14 -0.61 34.90
CA ARG A 8 10.29 0.74 35.52
C ARG A 8 11.69 1.30 35.30
N ASP A 9 12.70 0.46 35.36
CA ASP A 9 14.11 0.83 35.12
C ASP A 9 14.37 1.04 33.63
N PHE A 10 13.71 0.25 32.75
CA PHE A 10 13.70 0.48 31.31
C PHE A 10 13.12 1.86 30.96
N LEU A 11 11.98 2.23 31.53
CA LEU A 11 11.34 3.53 31.28
C LEU A 11 12.22 4.72 31.79
N LYS A 12 12.88 4.55 32.92
CA LYS A 12 13.82 5.56 33.44
C LYS A 12 15.06 5.70 32.54
N ALA A 13 15.64 4.59 32.10
CA ALA A 13 16.76 4.58 31.17
C ALA A 13 16.38 5.22 29.84
N SER A 14 15.19 4.93 29.32
CA SER A 14 14.67 5.52 28.08
C SER A 14 14.44 7.04 28.22
N ALA A 15 13.97 7.52 29.37
CA ALA A 15 13.80 8.94 29.63
C ALA A 15 15.14 9.70 29.70
N VAL A 16 16.17 9.10 30.28
CA VAL A 16 17.53 9.68 30.32
C VAL A 16 18.17 9.69 28.94
N THR A 17 17.99 8.61 28.16
CA THR A 17 18.50 8.52 26.78
C THR A 17 17.78 9.51 25.86
N GLY A 18 16.46 9.70 26.04
CA GLY A 18 15.69 10.70 25.30
C GLY A 18 16.15 12.13 25.56
N ALA A 19 16.48 12.47 26.81
CA ALA A 19 17.00 13.80 27.16
C ALA A 19 18.40 14.04 26.57
N SER A 20 19.24 13.00 26.49
CA SER A 20 20.57 13.09 25.88
C SER A 20 20.52 13.22 24.35
N ILE A 21 19.54 12.60 23.69
CA ILE A 21 19.30 12.73 22.25
C ILE A 21 18.83 14.15 21.91
N LEU A 22 17.95 14.74 22.72
CA LEU A 22 17.51 16.13 22.52
C LEU A 22 18.64 17.16 22.67
N ALA A 23 19.68 16.86 23.43
CA ALA A 23 20.83 17.72 23.60
C ALA A 23 21.90 17.55 22.50
N SER A 24 21.98 16.39 21.85
CA SER A 24 22.87 16.10 20.74
C SER A 24 22.33 16.54 19.38
N ASP A 25 21.00 16.62 19.22
CA ASP A 25 20.35 17.07 17.98
C ASP A 25 20.54 18.56 17.67
N LEU A 26 21.07 19.34 18.62
CA LEU A 26 21.41 20.74 18.39
C LEU A 26 22.72 20.94 17.59
N LEU A 27 23.49 19.89 17.32
CA LEU A 27 24.75 19.93 16.58
C LEU A 27 24.73 19.16 15.26
N TYR A 28 23.69 18.39 14.98
CA TYR A 28 23.47 17.83 13.64
C TYR A 28 22.65 18.83 12.84
N THR A 29 23.25 19.37 11.79
CA THR A 29 22.50 20.03 10.72
C THR A 29 21.46 19.03 10.25
N THR A 30 20.20 19.32 10.58
CA THR A 30 19.07 18.54 10.05
C THR A 30 19.25 18.45 8.54
N PRO A 31 19.24 17.25 7.93
CA PRO A 31 19.15 17.16 6.48
C PRO A 31 17.95 18.00 6.07
N ALA A 32 18.11 18.75 4.99
CA ALA A 32 17.13 19.72 4.49
C ALA A 32 15.73 19.18 4.71
N ALA A 33 14.94 19.87 5.52
CA ALA A 33 13.59 19.47 5.81
C ALA A 33 12.91 19.23 4.47
N TYR A 34 12.50 18.00 4.17
CA TYR A 34 11.53 17.74 3.13
C TYR A 34 10.41 18.74 3.40
N GLY A 35 10.17 19.67 2.45
CA GLY A 35 9.24 20.75 2.66
C GLY A 35 7.98 20.21 3.31
N ALA A 36 7.61 20.76 4.47
CA ALA A 36 6.51 20.23 5.27
C ALA A 36 5.29 20.08 4.36
N VAL A 37 4.98 18.84 3.98
CA VAL A 37 3.76 18.55 3.22
C VAL A 37 2.61 18.84 4.15
N ASN A 38 1.81 19.87 3.84
CA ASN A 38 0.62 20.15 4.62
C ASN A 38 -0.42 19.06 4.32
N ILE A 39 -0.52 18.10 5.22
CA ILE A 39 -1.47 17.00 5.12
C ILE A 39 -2.75 17.42 5.85
N PRO A 40 -3.85 17.69 5.13
CA PRO A 40 -5.12 18.05 5.78
C PRO A 40 -5.68 16.83 6.55
N GLU A 41 -6.36 17.12 7.65
CA GLU A 41 -7.03 16.09 8.44
C GLU A 41 -8.18 15.46 7.65
N ALA A 42 -8.21 14.14 7.59
CA ALA A 42 -9.29 13.42 6.95
C ALA A 42 -10.51 13.32 7.89
N GLN A 43 -11.67 13.73 7.41
CA GLN A 43 -12.96 13.60 8.13
C GLN A 43 -13.39 12.13 8.20
N ARG A 44 -13.05 11.34 7.20
CA ARG A 44 -13.32 9.89 7.14
C ARG A 44 -12.28 9.18 6.29
N ILE A 45 -11.90 8.01 6.78
CA ILE A 45 -11.11 7.03 6.02
C ILE A 45 -11.84 5.68 6.12
N THR A 46 -12.09 5.05 4.98
CA THR A 46 -12.63 3.70 4.90
C THR A 46 -11.62 2.81 4.19
N ILE A 47 -11.20 1.74 4.83
CA ILE A 47 -10.28 0.77 4.24
C ILE A 47 -11.03 -0.55 4.09
N THR A 48 -11.23 -0.98 2.86
CA THR A 48 -11.79 -2.29 2.52
C THR A 48 -10.65 -3.23 2.17
N ILE A 49 -10.42 -4.24 2.98
CA ILE A 49 -9.45 -5.29 2.72
C ILE A 49 -10.06 -6.22 1.67
N ILE A 50 -9.46 -6.25 0.47
CA ILE A 50 -9.92 -7.08 -0.65
C ILE A 50 -9.24 -8.45 -0.59
N GLU A 51 -7.94 -8.47 -0.30
CA GLU A 51 -7.13 -9.68 -0.19
C GLU A 51 -6.15 -9.56 0.97
N ASP A 52 -6.01 -10.63 1.73
CA ASP A 52 -5.06 -10.79 2.83
C ASP A 52 -4.74 -12.30 2.97
N ASN A 53 -3.65 -12.60 3.67
CA ASN A 53 -3.19 -13.97 3.96
C ASN A 53 -4.21 -14.81 4.73
N TYR A 54 -5.17 -14.19 5.39
CA TYR A 54 -6.10 -14.86 6.28
C TYR A 54 -7.48 -14.25 6.27
N TYR A 55 -8.51 -15.09 6.19
CA TYR A 55 -9.90 -14.69 6.34
C TYR A 55 -10.57 -15.47 7.48
N ASP A 56 -10.86 -14.78 8.59
CA ASP A 56 -11.58 -15.37 9.72
C ASP A 56 -13.09 -15.12 9.60
N SER A 57 -13.80 -16.13 9.10
CA SER A 57 -15.25 -16.06 8.92
C SER A 57 -16.05 -16.06 10.22
N LEU A 58 -15.43 -16.38 11.36
CA LEU A 58 -16.10 -16.49 12.67
C LEU A 58 -15.85 -15.27 13.55
N ARG A 59 -14.93 -14.39 13.18
CA ARG A 59 -14.62 -13.20 13.97
C ARG A 59 -15.82 -12.25 14.02
N PRO A 60 -16.25 -11.79 15.21
CA PRO A 60 -17.33 -10.82 15.33
C PRO A 60 -16.93 -9.44 14.80
N ASP A 61 -17.92 -8.63 14.46
CA ASP A 61 -17.70 -7.23 14.12
C ASP A 61 -17.19 -6.45 15.33
N PHE A 62 -16.32 -5.48 15.07
CA PHE A 62 -15.85 -4.49 16.04
C PHE A 62 -16.50 -3.14 15.78
N LYS A 63 -16.39 -2.20 16.74
CA LYS A 63 -16.97 -0.86 16.63
C LYS A 63 -16.63 -0.16 15.29
N ILE A 64 -15.39 -0.28 14.85
CA ILE A 64 -14.82 0.41 13.67
C ILE A 64 -14.49 -0.54 12.52
N ALA A 65 -14.57 -1.85 12.74
CA ALA A 65 -14.28 -2.84 11.72
C ALA A 65 -15.46 -3.80 11.57
N LYS A 66 -15.94 -3.93 10.34
CA LYS A 66 -17.00 -4.85 9.97
C LYS A 66 -16.46 -5.95 9.09
N ARG A 67 -16.87 -7.18 9.38
CA ARG A 67 -16.56 -8.31 8.53
C ARG A 67 -17.58 -8.39 7.41
N TYR A 68 -17.12 -8.71 6.20
CA TYR A 68 -18.01 -9.08 5.13
C TYR A 68 -18.55 -10.52 5.36
N SER A 69 -19.85 -10.72 5.22
CA SER A 69 -20.49 -12.02 5.53
C SER A 69 -20.49 -13.02 4.38
N GLY A 70 -19.97 -12.65 3.20
CA GLY A 70 -19.88 -13.53 2.03
C GLY A 70 -18.64 -14.41 2.03
N ASN A 71 -18.53 -15.26 1.03
CA ASN A 71 -17.33 -16.05 0.78
C ASN A 71 -16.22 -15.15 0.23
N MET A 72 -15.07 -15.17 0.88
CA MET A 72 -13.87 -14.46 0.47
C MET A 72 -12.73 -15.45 0.28
N TYR A 73 -11.87 -15.15 -0.67
CA TYR A 73 -10.64 -15.91 -0.89
C TYR A 73 -9.51 -15.26 -0.10
N ALA A 74 -8.71 -16.07 0.58
CA ALA A 74 -7.45 -15.66 1.20
C ALA A 74 -6.30 -16.24 0.39
N GLU A 75 -5.30 -15.41 0.10
CA GLU A 75 -4.08 -15.82 -0.58
C GLU A 75 -2.91 -15.01 0.01
N HIS A 76 -1.70 -15.52 -0.09
CA HIS A 76 -0.51 -14.75 0.34
C HIS A 76 -0.35 -13.52 -0.54
N GLY A 77 -0.75 -12.37 -0.02
CA GLY A 77 -0.75 -11.11 -0.72
C GLY A 77 -1.61 -10.07 -0.02
N LEU A 78 -1.59 -8.86 -0.54
CA LEU A 78 -2.41 -7.76 -0.04
C LEU A 78 -3.08 -7.01 -1.19
N ALA A 79 -4.34 -6.60 -0.97
CA ALA A 79 -5.04 -5.64 -1.82
C ALA A 79 -6.08 -4.89 -1.00
N PHE A 80 -6.12 -3.57 -1.18
CA PHE A 80 -7.04 -2.68 -0.45
C PHE A 80 -7.78 -1.76 -1.40
N HIS A 81 -9.04 -1.45 -1.07
CA HIS A 81 -9.72 -0.28 -1.57
C HIS A 81 -9.79 0.75 -0.43
N ILE A 82 -9.30 1.95 -0.68
CA ILE A 82 -9.22 3.03 0.30
C ILE A 82 -10.07 4.20 -0.20
N GLU A 83 -11.00 4.61 0.64
CA GLU A 83 -11.83 5.80 0.42
C GLU A 83 -11.55 6.83 1.51
N THR A 84 -11.42 8.08 1.10
CA THR A 84 -11.15 9.20 2.00
C THR A 84 -12.16 10.32 1.80
N VAL A 85 -12.34 11.15 2.82
CA VAL A 85 -13.09 12.42 2.72
C VAL A 85 -12.30 13.51 3.42
N VAL A 86 -11.96 14.58 2.67
CA VAL A 86 -11.20 15.73 3.15
C VAL A 86 -11.87 16.98 2.60
N ASP A 87 -12.31 17.89 3.47
CA ASP A 87 -12.95 19.15 3.12
C ASP A 87 -14.13 18.95 2.14
N GLY A 88 -14.94 17.91 2.38
CA GLY A 88 -16.09 17.56 1.54
C GLY A 88 -15.73 16.94 0.18
N ARG A 89 -14.44 16.75 -0.14
CA ARG A 89 -13.98 16.05 -1.35
C ARG A 89 -13.69 14.59 -1.00
N SER A 90 -14.16 13.69 -1.84
CA SER A 90 -13.87 12.26 -1.71
C SER A 90 -12.66 11.87 -2.54
N GLY A 91 -11.89 10.91 -2.04
CA GLY A 91 -10.84 10.21 -2.77
C GLY A 91 -11.10 8.71 -2.74
N SER A 92 -10.74 8.01 -3.83
CA SER A 92 -10.92 6.57 -3.97
C SER A 92 -9.74 5.95 -4.71
N LEU A 93 -9.08 4.97 -4.10
CA LEU A 93 -7.94 4.31 -4.73
C LEU A 93 -7.90 2.81 -4.44
N LEU A 94 -7.33 2.04 -5.36
CA LEU A 94 -6.86 0.69 -5.10
C LEU A 94 -5.38 0.72 -4.76
N PHE A 95 -5.01 0.07 -3.66
CA PHE A 95 -3.65 -0.06 -3.18
C PHE A 95 -3.27 -1.53 -3.10
N ASP A 96 -2.27 -1.93 -3.88
CA ASP A 96 -1.87 -3.31 -4.15
C ASP A 96 -2.95 -4.18 -4.82
N PHE A 97 -2.54 -5.30 -5.40
CA PHE A 97 -3.35 -6.09 -6.33
C PHE A 97 -3.24 -7.60 -6.08
N GLY A 98 -2.80 -7.99 -4.87
CA GLY A 98 -2.69 -9.38 -4.46
C GLY A 98 -1.69 -10.20 -5.27
N ARG A 99 -1.70 -11.49 -5.04
CA ARG A 99 -0.79 -12.44 -5.67
C ARG A 99 -1.30 -12.98 -6.99
N THR A 100 -2.62 -13.23 -7.10
CA THR A 100 -3.24 -13.72 -8.32
C THR A 100 -4.59 -13.06 -8.59
N PHE A 101 -4.90 -12.89 -9.86
CA PHE A 101 -6.22 -12.42 -10.26
C PHE A 101 -7.33 -13.43 -9.92
N TYR A 102 -6.96 -14.71 -9.75
CA TYR A 102 -7.88 -15.76 -9.37
C TYR A 102 -8.52 -15.53 -7.99
N ALA A 103 -7.74 -15.09 -7.01
CA ALA A 103 -8.24 -14.76 -5.68
C ALA A 103 -8.81 -13.33 -5.63
N LEU A 104 -8.13 -12.37 -6.25
CA LEU A 104 -8.49 -10.96 -6.24
C LEU A 104 -9.86 -10.69 -6.86
N ARG A 105 -10.15 -11.26 -8.04
CA ARG A 105 -11.38 -10.97 -8.80
C ARG A 105 -12.66 -11.29 -8.04
N PRO A 106 -12.88 -12.52 -7.51
CA PRO A 106 -14.11 -12.84 -6.81
C PRO A 106 -14.31 -11.98 -5.55
N ASN A 107 -13.25 -11.58 -4.88
CA ASN A 107 -13.30 -10.68 -3.73
C ASN A 107 -13.77 -9.28 -4.14
N ILE A 108 -13.22 -8.74 -5.22
CA ILE A 108 -13.65 -7.45 -5.81
C ILE A 108 -15.14 -7.49 -6.19
N ASP A 109 -15.58 -8.56 -6.86
CA ASP A 109 -16.98 -8.71 -7.29
C ASP A 109 -17.92 -8.83 -6.08
N THR A 110 -17.51 -9.58 -5.07
CA THR A 110 -18.24 -9.78 -3.82
C THR A 110 -18.37 -8.47 -3.01
N LEU A 111 -17.30 -7.71 -2.92
CA LEU A 111 -17.25 -6.42 -2.21
C LEU A 111 -17.87 -5.28 -3.03
N LYS A 112 -18.18 -5.52 -4.31
CA LYS A 112 -18.79 -4.54 -5.24
C LYS A 112 -17.97 -3.25 -5.36
N ILE A 113 -16.65 -3.39 -5.49
CA ILE A 113 -15.78 -2.24 -5.68
C ILE A 113 -16.16 -1.49 -6.95
N ASP A 114 -16.38 -0.19 -6.83
CA ASP A 114 -16.83 0.68 -7.94
C ASP A 114 -15.65 1.28 -8.69
N PHE A 115 -15.26 0.65 -9.79
CA PHE A 115 -14.12 1.06 -10.61
C PHE A 115 -14.33 2.40 -11.32
N ASP A 116 -15.57 2.77 -11.60
CA ASP A 116 -15.89 4.03 -12.29
C ASP A 116 -15.60 5.27 -11.43
N LYS A 117 -15.43 5.06 -10.11
CA LYS A 117 -15.14 6.11 -9.12
C LYS A 117 -13.70 6.12 -8.63
N LEU A 118 -12.83 5.29 -9.19
CA LEU A 118 -11.43 5.30 -8.81
C LEU A 118 -10.74 6.56 -9.34
N ASP A 119 -10.00 7.23 -8.46
CA ASP A 119 -9.16 8.37 -8.81
C ASP A 119 -7.73 7.94 -9.12
N ALA A 120 -7.26 6.85 -8.48
CA ALA A 120 -5.89 6.38 -8.60
C ALA A 120 -5.76 4.88 -8.34
N LEU A 121 -4.67 4.33 -8.85
CA LEU A 121 -4.11 3.03 -8.50
C LEU A 121 -2.74 3.27 -7.86
N ALA A 122 -2.35 2.45 -6.89
CA ALA A 122 -1.04 2.55 -6.29
C ALA A 122 -0.48 1.16 -5.97
N LEU A 123 0.82 0.99 -6.16
CA LEU A 123 1.56 -0.23 -5.85
C LEU A 123 2.61 0.08 -4.80
N SER A 124 2.60 -0.67 -3.69
CA SER A 124 3.54 -0.48 -2.61
C SER A 124 4.98 -0.81 -3.02
N HIS A 125 5.17 -1.92 -3.73
CA HIS A 125 6.47 -2.37 -4.23
C HIS A 125 6.33 -3.49 -5.27
N GLY A 126 7.43 -3.85 -5.93
CA GLY A 126 7.48 -4.78 -7.04
C GLY A 126 7.50 -6.27 -6.69
N HIS A 127 6.98 -6.72 -5.54
CA HIS A 127 6.84 -8.13 -5.24
C HIS A 127 5.52 -8.70 -5.79
N ARG A 128 5.56 -9.97 -6.22
CA ARG A 128 4.44 -10.60 -6.91
C ARG A 128 3.16 -10.68 -6.09
N ASP A 129 3.25 -10.82 -4.80
CA ASP A 129 2.13 -10.88 -3.86
C ASP A 129 1.42 -9.53 -3.67
N HIS A 130 1.94 -8.46 -4.31
CA HIS A 130 1.35 -7.13 -4.35
C HIS A 130 0.91 -6.71 -5.75
N PHE A 131 1.61 -7.15 -6.82
CA PHE A 131 1.24 -6.78 -8.19
C PHE A 131 0.61 -7.92 -9.01
N GLY A 132 0.59 -9.15 -8.51
CA GLY A 132 0.32 -10.32 -9.35
C GLY A 132 -1.04 -10.35 -10.02
N GLY A 133 -2.05 -9.70 -9.45
CA GLY A 133 -3.37 -9.53 -10.05
C GLY A 133 -3.53 -8.32 -10.97
N LEU A 134 -2.57 -7.36 -10.98
CA LEU A 134 -2.72 -6.04 -11.60
C LEU A 134 -3.05 -6.10 -13.09
N VAL A 135 -2.21 -6.76 -13.90
CA VAL A 135 -2.35 -6.77 -15.36
C VAL A 135 -3.69 -7.40 -15.79
N ASP A 136 -4.07 -8.50 -15.15
CA ASP A 136 -5.33 -9.18 -15.47
C ASP A 136 -6.55 -8.43 -14.93
N LEU A 137 -6.41 -7.71 -13.82
CA LEU A 137 -7.42 -6.77 -13.34
C LEU A 137 -7.66 -5.65 -14.36
N LEU A 138 -6.62 -4.99 -14.82
CA LEU A 138 -6.71 -3.93 -15.84
C LEU A 138 -7.40 -4.43 -17.11
N LYS A 139 -7.02 -5.61 -17.62
CA LYS A 139 -7.67 -6.23 -18.78
C LYS A 139 -9.15 -6.50 -18.53
N SER A 140 -9.48 -7.08 -17.37
CA SER A 140 -10.85 -7.49 -17.02
C SER A 140 -11.78 -6.30 -16.76
N ARG A 141 -11.26 -5.17 -16.30
CA ARG A 141 -12.03 -3.95 -15.93
C ARG A 141 -11.83 -2.78 -16.89
N ARG A 142 -11.23 -3.02 -18.08
CA ARG A 142 -10.85 -1.97 -19.01
C ARG A 142 -11.97 -0.98 -19.38
N GLU A 143 -13.23 -1.43 -19.43
CA GLU A 143 -14.38 -0.62 -19.77
C GLU A 143 -14.93 0.20 -18.58
N ARG A 144 -14.45 -0.10 -17.36
CA ARG A 144 -14.89 0.52 -16.12
C ARG A 144 -13.82 1.37 -15.45
N ILE A 145 -12.57 1.12 -15.75
CA ILE A 145 -11.45 1.91 -15.24
C ILE A 145 -11.39 3.21 -16.04
N PRO A 146 -11.37 4.39 -15.37
CA PRO A 146 -11.19 5.67 -16.07
C PRO A 146 -9.93 5.65 -16.91
N LYS A 147 -10.05 6.00 -18.19
CA LYS A 147 -8.89 5.99 -19.11
C LYS A 147 -7.84 7.01 -18.67
N GLY A 148 -6.59 6.57 -18.62
CA GLY A 148 -5.47 7.41 -18.16
C GLY A 148 -5.46 7.60 -16.64
N ILE A 149 -6.15 6.72 -15.89
CA ILE A 149 -6.06 6.74 -14.42
C ILE A 149 -4.60 6.58 -14.00
N PRO A 150 -4.07 7.40 -13.06
CA PRO A 150 -2.69 7.27 -12.63
C PRO A 150 -2.46 5.96 -11.87
N LEU A 151 -1.40 5.24 -12.25
CA LEU A 151 -0.83 4.14 -11.49
C LEU A 151 0.46 4.62 -10.83
N HIS A 152 0.39 4.90 -9.54
CA HIS A 152 1.52 5.35 -8.75
C HIS A 152 2.37 4.17 -8.30
N VAL A 153 3.69 4.25 -8.52
CA VAL A 153 4.66 3.19 -8.20
C VAL A 153 5.94 3.80 -7.63
N GLY A 154 6.68 3.06 -6.81
CA GLY A 154 8.05 3.41 -6.44
C GLY A 154 9.03 3.23 -7.61
N GLU A 155 10.24 3.82 -7.51
CA GLU A 155 11.27 3.75 -8.57
C GLU A 155 11.70 2.31 -8.89
N ASP A 156 11.65 1.41 -7.93
CA ASP A 156 12.08 0.02 -8.03
C ASP A 156 10.95 -0.97 -8.35
N ALA A 157 9.72 -0.49 -8.56
CA ALA A 157 8.55 -1.33 -8.79
C ALA A 157 8.70 -2.29 -10.00
N PHE A 158 9.51 -1.90 -10.97
CA PHE A 158 9.81 -2.69 -12.17
C PHE A 158 11.19 -3.36 -12.13
N ALA A 159 11.91 -3.22 -11.03
CA ALA A 159 13.20 -3.87 -10.88
C ALA A 159 13.04 -5.39 -10.80
N PRO A 160 13.91 -6.16 -11.47
CA PRO A 160 13.92 -7.60 -11.31
C PRO A 160 14.17 -7.97 -9.85
N SER A 161 13.18 -8.59 -9.21
CA SER A 161 13.33 -9.14 -7.88
C SER A 161 13.58 -10.63 -7.96
N GLY A 162 14.58 -11.12 -7.24
CA GLY A 162 14.93 -12.54 -7.26
C GLY A 162 15.34 -13.04 -5.89
N VAL A 163 14.91 -14.25 -5.55
CA VAL A 163 15.44 -15.00 -4.42
C VAL A 163 16.60 -15.84 -4.97
N GLY A 164 17.79 -15.24 -5.00
CA GLY A 164 19.02 -15.95 -5.39
C GLY A 164 19.89 -16.31 -4.18
N LYS A 165 20.66 -17.38 -4.27
CA LYS A 165 21.65 -17.77 -3.27
C LYS A 165 22.98 -17.00 -3.40
N GLY A 166 23.07 -16.10 -4.36
CA GLY A 166 24.24 -15.28 -4.65
C GLY A 166 23.99 -14.33 -5.81
N PRO A 167 24.92 -13.41 -6.11
CA PRO A 167 24.76 -12.39 -7.14
C PRO A 167 24.52 -12.94 -8.56
N ASP A 168 24.94 -14.19 -8.82
CA ASP A 168 24.79 -14.83 -10.13
C ASP A 168 23.58 -15.78 -10.22
N ASP A 169 22.84 -15.98 -9.14
CA ASP A 169 21.71 -16.90 -9.06
C ASP A 169 20.40 -16.11 -8.89
N VAL A 170 20.16 -15.18 -9.77
CA VAL A 170 18.93 -14.37 -9.77
C VAL A 170 17.84 -15.14 -10.51
N ASN A 171 16.96 -15.77 -9.75
CA ASN A 171 15.76 -16.41 -10.29
C ASN A 171 14.72 -15.33 -10.64
N VAL A 172 14.93 -14.63 -11.76
CA VAL A 172 14.16 -13.47 -12.27
C VAL A 172 12.74 -13.84 -12.72
N ARG A 173 12.12 -14.84 -12.13
CA ARG A 173 10.90 -15.45 -12.67
C ARG A 173 9.63 -14.61 -12.51
N HIS A 174 9.62 -13.60 -11.66
CA HIS A 174 8.37 -12.91 -11.33
C HIS A 174 8.60 -11.44 -10.97
N TYR A 175 8.89 -10.62 -11.94
CA TYR A 175 8.88 -9.16 -11.78
C TYR A 175 7.79 -8.54 -12.66
N LEU A 176 7.29 -7.40 -12.24
CA LEU A 176 6.33 -6.62 -13.00
C LEU A 176 7.05 -6.01 -14.21
N LYS A 177 6.55 -6.26 -15.40
CA LYS A 177 7.10 -5.63 -16.61
C LYS A 177 6.31 -4.37 -16.93
N ARG A 178 7.02 -3.27 -17.09
CA ARG A 178 6.43 -1.98 -17.47
C ARG A 178 5.64 -2.10 -18.79
N GLU A 179 6.21 -2.82 -19.76
CA GLU A 179 5.64 -3.01 -21.09
C GLU A 179 4.29 -3.74 -21.05
N ASP A 180 4.09 -4.65 -20.09
CA ASP A 180 2.82 -5.38 -19.93
C ASP A 180 1.68 -4.43 -19.53
N ILE A 181 1.99 -3.35 -18.79
CA ILE A 181 1.02 -2.32 -18.39
C ILE A 181 0.85 -1.29 -19.51
N GLU A 182 1.93 -0.74 -20.04
CA GLU A 182 1.91 0.30 -21.08
C GLU A 182 1.20 -0.18 -22.35
N SER A 183 1.39 -1.44 -22.73
CA SER A 183 0.73 -2.05 -23.90
C SER A 183 -0.79 -2.07 -23.81
N LEU A 184 -1.37 -1.96 -22.61
CA LEU A 184 -2.82 -1.90 -22.42
C LEU A 184 -3.40 -0.53 -22.77
N GLY A 185 -2.62 0.54 -22.66
CA GLY A 185 -3.06 1.92 -22.93
C GLY A 185 -4.20 2.39 -22.05
N LEU A 186 -4.25 1.91 -20.79
CA LEU A 186 -5.35 2.16 -19.84
C LEU A 186 -4.95 3.10 -18.70
N VAL A 187 -3.70 3.07 -18.28
CA VAL A 187 -3.20 3.80 -17.11
C VAL A 187 -1.99 4.63 -17.48
N ASP A 188 -1.79 5.72 -16.75
CA ASP A 188 -0.58 6.53 -16.80
C ASP A 188 0.33 6.15 -15.63
N ILE A 189 1.51 5.61 -15.90
CA ILE A 189 2.47 5.22 -14.86
C ILE A 189 3.14 6.47 -14.31
N VAL A 190 3.04 6.66 -12.98
CA VAL A 190 3.62 7.80 -12.25
C VAL A 190 4.60 7.27 -11.21
N GLU A 191 5.89 7.47 -11.45
CA GLU A 191 6.93 7.11 -10.49
C GLU A 191 7.03 8.14 -9.36
N ILE A 192 7.01 7.66 -8.12
CA ILE A 192 7.04 8.47 -6.91
C ILE A 192 8.38 8.28 -6.21
N LYS A 193 9.06 9.40 -5.90
CA LYS A 193 10.35 9.46 -5.19
C LYS A 193 10.25 10.17 -3.85
N ASP A 194 9.32 11.10 -3.76
CA ASP A 194 9.13 11.99 -2.63
C ASP A 194 7.68 11.91 -2.14
N PRO A 195 7.38 12.33 -0.90
CA PRO A 195 6.01 12.38 -0.40
C PRO A 195 5.07 13.16 -1.34
N THR A 196 4.12 12.44 -1.96
CA THR A 196 3.26 12.95 -3.03
C THR A 196 1.79 12.69 -2.72
N PRO A 197 0.92 13.71 -2.79
CA PRO A 197 -0.53 13.50 -2.72
C PRO A 197 -1.01 12.78 -3.99
N ILE A 198 -1.82 11.73 -3.82
CA ILE A 198 -2.34 10.93 -4.94
C ILE A 198 -3.85 11.08 -5.13
N THR A 199 -4.57 11.33 -4.05
CA THR A 199 -6.01 11.66 -4.03
C THR A 199 -6.29 12.43 -2.74
N PRO A 200 -7.42 13.14 -2.59
CA PRO A 200 -7.71 13.85 -1.35
C PRO A 200 -7.51 12.98 -0.10
N GLY A 201 -6.57 13.37 0.78
CA GLY A 201 -6.26 12.68 2.03
C GLY A 201 -5.44 11.39 1.91
N ALA A 202 -4.95 11.02 0.73
CA ALA A 202 -4.03 9.91 0.55
C ALA A 202 -2.70 10.38 -0.06
N TYR A 203 -1.60 9.92 0.51
CA TYR A 203 -0.24 10.28 0.14
C TYR A 203 0.61 9.03 0.04
N LEU A 204 1.55 9.01 -0.89
CA LEU A 204 2.65 8.04 -0.93
C LEU A 204 3.92 8.70 -0.41
N THR A 205 4.78 7.92 0.20
CA THR A 205 6.03 8.43 0.81
C THR A 205 7.22 8.42 -0.14
N GLY A 206 7.11 7.75 -1.27
CA GLY A 206 8.18 7.49 -2.22
C GLY A 206 8.76 6.12 -2.07
#